data_3abde6f3637cbb29133a29a2af6c085e
#
_entry.id   3abde6f3637cbb29133a29a2af6c085e
#
_cell.length_a   1.000
_cell.length_b   1.000
_cell.length_c   1.000
_cell.angle_alpha   90.00
_cell.angle_beta   90.00
_cell.angle_gamma   90.00
#
_symmetry.space_group_name_H-M   'P 1'
#
loop_
_entity.id
_entity.type
_entity.pdbx_description
1 polymer ?
#
loop_
_entity_poly.entity_id
_entity_poly.type
_entity_poly.pdbx_seq_one_letter_code
_entity_poly.pdbx_strand_id
1 'polypeptide(L)'
;MILGRVILAPPERRELRRRARSRSLAVESVRRAKVILMLAAGESYSEICERLGCSDRYISLWKERFQQERLSGLDSRYRGAKHRRRTAEIEARILEVTRRGPTDGSTHWSSYRLAKEVGVSQSTVSRVWRQFGLQPHRSRSYMASDDPEFEEKATDIIGLYLKPPAHAAVFCVDEKSAIQALDRLDPVLPLSPGRAERHGFEYYRHGTLSLYGALNTQTGEVLAKTSARHTSAEFVDFLAKIVDSQLPGRKIHVIADNLSAHKTKKVFEFLEANPALRIHYIPTYSSWLNQVEIWFSKIQRDVISRGVFTSVKDLASKLMRYIRNYNKTATPIRWIYKNVDHRIDPAAI
;
A
#
# COMPACT_ATOMS: atom_id res chain seq x y z
N MET A 1 33.95 -12.01 -62.94
CA MET A 1 32.52 -11.84 -63.33
C MET A 1 32.11 -10.43 -62.98
N ILE A 2 31.82 -9.56 -63.98
CA ILE A 2 31.32 -8.19 -63.76
C ILE A 2 29.90 -8.33 -63.23
N LEU A 3 29.73 -8.27 -61.91
CA LEU A 3 28.45 -8.26 -61.25
C LEU A 3 27.65 -7.04 -61.76
N GLY A 4 26.55 -7.26 -62.45
CA GLY A 4 25.75 -6.26 -63.15
C GLY A 4 25.53 -4.98 -62.32
N ARG A 5 26.01 -3.87 -62.86
CA ARG A 5 25.92 -2.52 -62.30
C ARG A 5 24.46 -2.13 -62.09
N VAL A 6 24.11 -1.60 -60.94
CA VAL A 6 22.75 -1.12 -60.68
C VAL A 6 22.55 0.19 -61.47
N ILE A 7 21.60 0.19 -62.40
CA ILE A 7 21.24 1.36 -63.21
C ILE A 7 20.13 2.13 -62.48
N LEU A 8 20.35 3.42 -62.23
CA LEU A 8 19.40 4.32 -61.56
C LEU A 8 18.83 5.35 -62.52
N ALA A 9 17.53 5.49 -62.54
CA ALA A 9 16.90 6.61 -63.20
C ALA A 9 17.19 7.94 -62.48
N PRO A 10 17.18 9.10 -63.19
CA PRO A 10 17.48 10.39 -62.53
C PRO A 10 16.61 10.71 -61.30
N PRO A 11 15.30 10.42 -61.26
CA PRO A 11 14.47 10.65 -60.08
C PRO A 11 14.82 9.70 -58.93
N GLU A 12 15.18 8.43 -59.20
CA GLU A 12 15.60 7.47 -58.19
C GLU A 12 16.90 7.88 -57.52
N ARG A 13 17.87 8.36 -58.33
CA ARG A 13 19.14 8.85 -57.85
C ARG A 13 18.97 10.05 -56.92
N ARG A 14 18.03 10.97 -57.23
CA ARG A 14 17.73 12.12 -56.38
C ARG A 14 17.11 11.65 -55.06
N GLU A 15 16.14 10.76 -55.12
CA GLU A 15 15.49 10.23 -53.90
C GLU A 15 16.44 9.45 -53.02
N LEU A 16 17.27 8.56 -53.57
CA LEU A 16 18.28 7.82 -52.82
C LEU A 16 19.31 8.75 -52.15
N ARG A 17 19.76 9.81 -52.84
CA ARG A 17 20.63 10.82 -52.24
C ARG A 17 19.93 11.58 -51.10
N ARG A 18 18.64 11.90 -51.24
CA ARG A 18 17.83 12.51 -50.18
C ARG A 18 17.74 11.57 -48.96
N ARG A 19 17.42 10.29 -49.19
CA ARG A 19 17.36 9.27 -48.11
C ARG A 19 18.74 9.09 -47.44
N ALA A 20 19.81 9.02 -48.18
CA ALA A 20 21.18 8.81 -47.69
C ALA A 20 21.70 9.96 -46.81
N ARG A 21 21.17 11.20 -46.99
CA ARG A 21 21.52 12.40 -46.22
C ARG A 21 20.56 12.72 -45.10
N SER A 22 19.43 11.99 -45.01
CA SER A 22 18.40 12.26 -44.03
C SER A 22 18.88 11.98 -42.60
N ARG A 23 18.56 12.89 -41.66
CA ARG A 23 18.80 12.74 -40.25
C ARG A 23 17.53 12.25 -39.48
N SER A 24 16.38 12.24 -40.15
CA SER A 24 15.10 11.85 -39.56
C SER A 24 14.62 10.44 -39.95
N LEU A 25 15.21 9.85 -41.00
CA LEU A 25 14.88 8.48 -41.38
C LEU A 25 15.60 7.46 -40.49
N ALA A 26 14.97 6.30 -40.31
CA ALA A 26 15.61 5.18 -39.61
C ALA A 26 16.99 4.87 -40.19
N VAL A 27 17.97 4.61 -39.34
CA VAL A 27 19.36 4.33 -39.70
C VAL A 27 19.47 3.26 -40.81
N GLU A 28 18.65 2.21 -40.73
CA GLU A 28 18.61 1.15 -41.72
C GLU A 28 18.10 1.63 -43.09
N SER A 29 17.16 2.56 -43.16
CA SER A 29 16.67 3.14 -44.42
C SER A 29 17.76 3.99 -45.10
N VAL A 30 18.51 4.76 -44.29
CA VAL A 30 19.70 5.51 -44.78
C VAL A 30 20.78 4.56 -45.31
N ARG A 31 21.05 3.49 -44.57
CA ARG A 31 22.06 2.49 -44.92
C ARG A 31 21.70 1.78 -46.25
N ARG A 32 20.44 1.37 -46.43
CA ARG A 32 19.95 0.76 -47.69
C ARG A 32 20.14 1.69 -48.89
N ALA A 33 19.79 2.97 -48.74
CA ALA A 33 19.94 3.98 -49.79
C ALA A 33 21.43 4.17 -50.15
N LYS A 34 22.34 4.15 -49.17
CA LYS A 34 23.78 4.23 -49.40
C LYS A 34 24.29 3.01 -50.19
N VAL A 35 23.87 1.78 -49.81
CA VAL A 35 24.24 0.55 -50.51
C VAL A 35 23.91 0.64 -52.00
N ILE A 36 22.68 1.04 -52.35
CA ILE A 36 22.24 1.13 -53.75
C ILE A 36 22.99 2.23 -54.52
N LEU A 37 23.30 3.36 -53.89
CA LEU A 37 24.12 4.44 -54.50
C LEU A 37 25.52 3.99 -54.81
N MET A 38 26.16 3.23 -53.87
CA MET A 38 27.54 2.72 -54.02
C MET A 38 27.58 1.63 -55.11
N LEU A 39 26.63 0.72 -55.15
CA LEU A 39 26.46 -0.26 -56.24
C LEU A 39 26.27 0.42 -57.61
N ALA A 40 25.52 1.51 -57.67
CA ALA A 40 25.34 2.28 -58.91
C ALA A 40 26.61 3.08 -59.30
N ALA A 41 27.48 3.40 -58.36
CA ALA A 41 28.78 3.99 -58.59
C ALA A 41 29.82 2.95 -59.12
N GLY A 42 29.51 1.65 -58.96
CA GLY A 42 30.39 0.57 -59.37
C GLY A 42 31.36 0.08 -58.29
N GLU A 43 31.10 0.46 -57.05
CA GLU A 43 31.92 0.01 -55.89
C GLU A 43 31.76 -1.51 -55.70
N SER A 44 32.82 -2.18 -55.29
CA SER A 44 32.79 -3.63 -55.00
C SER A 44 32.10 -3.92 -53.66
N TYR A 45 31.66 -5.16 -53.49
CA TYR A 45 31.03 -5.59 -52.22
C TYR A 45 31.96 -5.43 -51.06
N SER A 46 33.28 -5.70 -51.20
CA SER A 46 34.26 -5.56 -50.16
C SER A 46 34.37 -4.10 -49.70
N GLU A 47 34.41 -3.14 -50.62
CA GLU A 47 34.46 -1.70 -50.30
C GLU A 47 33.19 -1.23 -49.59
N ILE A 48 32.02 -1.73 -50.02
CA ILE A 48 30.74 -1.40 -49.39
C ILE A 48 30.64 -1.99 -47.98
N CYS A 49 31.10 -3.23 -47.78
CA CYS A 49 31.15 -3.89 -46.49
C CYS A 49 32.07 -3.13 -45.51
N GLU A 50 33.24 -2.74 -45.93
CA GLU A 50 34.19 -1.99 -45.12
C GLU A 50 33.63 -0.62 -44.72
N ARG A 51 33.04 0.13 -45.67
CA ARG A 51 32.53 1.49 -45.45
C ARG A 51 31.24 1.55 -44.66
N LEU A 52 30.36 0.57 -44.83
CA LEU A 52 29.04 0.54 -44.18
C LEU A 52 28.94 -0.47 -43.03
N GLY A 53 29.95 -1.29 -42.79
CA GLY A 53 29.97 -2.32 -41.77
C GLY A 53 28.82 -3.36 -41.96
N CYS A 54 28.60 -3.83 -43.21
CA CYS A 54 27.54 -4.78 -43.54
C CYS A 54 28.14 -6.06 -44.18
N SER A 55 27.34 -7.10 -44.33
CA SER A 55 27.73 -8.36 -44.97
C SER A 55 27.31 -8.38 -46.46
N ASP A 56 28.01 -9.21 -47.26
CA ASP A 56 27.68 -9.47 -48.66
C ASP A 56 26.22 -9.91 -48.83
N ARG A 57 25.72 -10.70 -47.91
CA ARG A 57 24.31 -11.13 -47.87
C ARG A 57 23.35 -9.96 -47.74
N TYR A 58 23.69 -8.96 -46.93
CA TYR A 58 22.90 -7.74 -46.77
C TYR A 58 22.87 -6.95 -48.11
N ILE A 59 24.03 -6.78 -48.76
CA ILE A 59 24.13 -6.09 -50.05
C ILE A 59 23.32 -6.81 -51.10
N SER A 60 23.48 -8.13 -51.26
CA SER A 60 22.74 -8.96 -52.21
C SER A 60 21.26 -8.86 -52.02
N LEU A 61 20.77 -8.94 -50.78
CA LEU A 61 19.34 -8.84 -50.45
C LEU A 61 18.74 -7.51 -50.93
N TRP A 62 19.41 -6.39 -50.62
CA TRP A 62 18.87 -5.07 -50.96
C TRP A 62 19.06 -4.71 -52.43
N LYS A 63 20.08 -5.24 -53.09
CA LYS A 63 20.26 -5.18 -54.54
C LYS A 63 19.12 -5.88 -55.25
N GLU A 64 18.82 -7.14 -54.89
CA GLU A 64 17.75 -7.92 -55.45
C GLU A 64 16.40 -7.25 -55.27
N ARG A 65 16.06 -6.81 -54.08
CA ARG A 65 14.83 -6.09 -53.79
C ARG A 65 14.68 -4.81 -54.60
N PHE A 66 15.76 -4.05 -54.73
CA PHE A 66 15.74 -2.86 -55.55
C PHE A 66 15.59 -3.16 -57.03
N GLN A 67 16.17 -4.24 -57.51
CA GLN A 67 16.00 -4.67 -58.92
C GLN A 67 14.55 -5.08 -59.22
N GLN A 68 13.88 -5.76 -58.31
CA GLN A 68 12.51 -6.23 -58.42
C GLN A 68 11.47 -5.11 -58.21
N GLU A 69 11.60 -4.33 -57.17
CA GLU A 69 10.57 -3.38 -56.67
C GLU A 69 11.03 -1.92 -56.69
N ARG A 70 12.23 -1.62 -57.19
CA ARG A 70 12.80 -0.28 -57.23
C ARG A 70 12.83 0.36 -55.83
N LEU A 71 12.47 1.67 -55.69
CA LEU A 71 12.47 2.40 -54.43
C LEU A 71 11.58 1.81 -53.33
N SER A 72 10.50 1.18 -53.70
CA SER A 72 9.57 0.53 -52.75
C SER A 72 10.18 -0.72 -52.10
N GLY A 73 11.07 -1.43 -52.83
CA GLY A 73 11.78 -2.58 -52.31
C GLY A 73 12.75 -2.27 -51.16
N LEU A 74 13.13 -1.00 -51.01
CA LEU A 74 13.99 -0.54 -49.90
C LEU A 74 13.20 -0.20 -48.61
N ASP A 75 11.88 -0.18 -48.67
CA ASP A 75 11.06 0.12 -47.50
C ASP A 75 10.96 -1.13 -46.59
N SER A 76 10.83 -0.86 -45.27
CA SER A 76 10.70 -1.95 -44.32
C SER A 76 9.39 -2.69 -44.50
N ARG A 77 9.47 -4.00 -44.75
CA ARG A 77 8.28 -4.88 -44.78
C ARG A 77 7.77 -5.20 -43.36
N TYR A 78 8.60 -4.92 -42.34
CA TYR A 78 8.17 -5.08 -40.95
C TYR A 78 7.27 -3.91 -40.53
N ARG A 79 5.98 -4.14 -40.58
CA ARG A 79 4.95 -3.17 -40.17
C ARG A 79 4.74 -3.14 -38.63
N GLY A 80 5.63 -3.73 -37.85
CA GLY A 80 5.42 -3.96 -36.43
C GLY A 80 4.45 -5.15 -36.20
N ALA A 81 4.53 -5.78 -35.04
CA ALA A 81 3.47 -6.65 -34.59
C ALA A 81 2.21 -5.79 -34.49
N LYS A 82 1.11 -6.21 -35.16
CA LYS A 82 -0.20 -5.59 -34.90
C LYS A 82 -0.46 -5.76 -33.42
N HIS A 83 -0.20 -4.71 -32.62
CA HIS A 83 -0.72 -4.70 -31.26
C HIS A 83 -2.21 -4.95 -31.38
N ARG A 84 -2.70 -6.06 -30.82
CA ARG A 84 -4.14 -6.25 -30.63
C ARG A 84 -4.62 -4.97 -29.97
N ARG A 85 -5.31 -4.12 -30.74
CA ARG A 85 -5.80 -2.84 -30.25
C ARG A 85 -6.70 -3.16 -29.07
N ARG A 86 -6.39 -2.59 -27.93
CA ARG A 86 -7.25 -2.57 -26.76
C ARG A 86 -8.52 -1.85 -27.19
N THR A 87 -9.58 -2.60 -27.48
CA THR A 87 -10.88 -2.04 -27.85
C THR A 87 -11.66 -1.73 -26.57
N ALA A 88 -12.58 -0.78 -26.64
CA ALA A 88 -13.48 -0.49 -25.52
C ALA A 88 -14.26 -1.74 -25.06
N GLU A 89 -14.58 -2.63 -25.98
CA GLU A 89 -15.23 -3.92 -25.71
C GLU A 89 -14.38 -4.85 -24.83
N ILE A 90 -13.07 -4.93 -25.11
CA ILE A 90 -12.14 -5.73 -24.29
C ILE A 90 -12.01 -5.12 -22.90
N GLU A 91 -11.97 -3.80 -22.78
CA GLU A 91 -11.95 -3.11 -21.48
C GLU A 91 -13.21 -3.38 -20.68
N ALA A 92 -14.38 -3.21 -21.30
CA ALA A 92 -15.68 -3.48 -20.68
C ALA A 92 -15.77 -4.94 -20.21
N ARG A 93 -15.33 -5.90 -21.02
CA ARG A 93 -15.34 -7.32 -20.67
C ARG A 93 -14.39 -7.62 -19.49
N ILE A 94 -13.18 -7.02 -19.45
CA ILE A 94 -12.27 -7.17 -18.32
C ILE A 94 -12.91 -6.64 -17.05
N LEU A 95 -13.55 -5.48 -17.09
CA LEU A 95 -14.21 -4.86 -15.94
C LEU A 95 -15.39 -5.70 -15.46
N GLU A 96 -16.23 -6.17 -16.37
CA GLU A 96 -17.38 -7.03 -16.07
C GLU A 96 -16.94 -8.32 -15.37
N VAL A 97 -16.00 -9.07 -15.98
CA VAL A 97 -15.53 -10.34 -15.42
C VAL A 97 -14.79 -10.13 -14.10
N THR A 98 -14.06 -9.02 -13.95
CA THR A 98 -13.40 -8.67 -12.66
C THR A 98 -14.42 -8.52 -11.53
N ARG A 99 -15.57 -7.86 -11.79
CA ARG A 99 -16.64 -7.64 -10.79
C ARG A 99 -17.40 -8.90 -10.43
N ARG A 100 -17.58 -9.78 -11.41
CA ARG A 100 -18.32 -11.04 -11.24
C ARG A 100 -17.62 -12.04 -10.32
N GLY A 101 -16.32 -11.89 -10.13
CA GLY A 101 -15.50 -12.84 -9.37
C GLY A 101 -15.20 -14.13 -10.14
N PRO A 102 -14.26 -14.95 -9.63
CA PRO A 102 -13.91 -16.24 -10.22
C PRO A 102 -15.00 -17.28 -9.99
N THR A 103 -15.18 -18.19 -10.95
CA THR A 103 -16.12 -19.32 -10.86
C THR A 103 -15.49 -20.61 -10.34
N ASP A 104 -14.17 -20.61 -10.13
CA ASP A 104 -13.39 -21.77 -9.71
C ASP A 104 -13.28 -21.92 -8.15
N GLY A 105 -14.11 -21.19 -7.41
CA GLY A 105 -14.13 -21.19 -5.95
C GLY A 105 -13.06 -20.30 -5.28
N SER A 106 -12.22 -19.62 -6.06
CA SER A 106 -11.27 -18.67 -5.48
C SER A 106 -11.94 -17.32 -5.18
N THR A 107 -11.42 -16.60 -4.18
CA THR A 107 -12.04 -15.38 -3.67
C THR A 107 -11.82 -14.13 -4.52
N HIS A 108 -10.82 -14.15 -5.40
CA HIS A 108 -10.48 -12.99 -6.23
C HIS A 108 -9.72 -13.39 -7.50
N TRP A 109 -9.74 -12.54 -8.50
CA TRP A 109 -8.98 -12.71 -9.73
C TRP A 109 -7.50 -12.38 -9.55
N SER A 110 -6.61 -13.23 -10.05
CA SER A 110 -5.26 -12.80 -10.43
C SER A 110 -5.26 -12.31 -11.88
N SER A 111 -4.35 -11.40 -12.21
CA SER A 111 -4.23 -10.86 -13.58
C SER A 111 -3.94 -11.95 -14.63
N TYR A 112 -3.25 -13.02 -14.25
CA TYR A 112 -2.97 -14.17 -15.12
C TYR A 112 -4.23 -14.99 -15.42
N ARG A 113 -5.03 -15.28 -14.37
CA ARG A 113 -6.26 -16.08 -14.55
C ARG A 113 -7.31 -15.31 -15.33
N LEU A 114 -7.49 -14.03 -15.00
CA LEU A 114 -8.43 -13.19 -15.76
C LEU A 114 -7.99 -13.04 -17.22
N ALA A 115 -6.69 -12.93 -17.49
CA ALA A 115 -6.16 -12.86 -18.84
C ALA A 115 -6.50 -14.12 -19.66
N LYS A 116 -6.39 -15.30 -19.04
CA LYS A 116 -6.76 -16.59 -19.65
C LYS A 116 -8.27 -16.64 -19.91
N GLU A 117 -9.09 -16.24 -18.96
CA GLU A 117 -10.56 -16.22 -19.04
C GLU A 117 -11.07 -15.31 -20.17
N VAL A 118 -10.52 -14.11 -20.27
CA VAL A 118 -10.93 -13.12 -21.29
C VAL A 118 -10.23 -13.32 -22.64
N GLY A 119 -9.18 -14.16 -22.71
CA GLY A 119 -8.42 -14.41 -23.95
C GLY A 119 -7.50 -13.24 -24.34
N VAL A 120 -6.92 -12.54 -23.37
CA VAL A 120 -6.01 -11.40 -23.58
C VAL A 120 -4.66 -11.63 -22.88
N SER A 121 -3.70 -10.72 -23.08
CA SER A 121 -2.44 -10.78 -22.32
C SER A 121 -2.62 -10.29 -20.88
N GLN A 122 -1.84 -10.86 -19.94
CA GLN A 122 -1.77 -10.41 -18.56
C GLN A 122 -1.46 -8.91 -18.45
N SER A 123 -0.58 -8.38 -19.29
CA SER A 123 -0.24 -6.96 -19.32
C SER A 123 -1.43 -6.08 -19.75
N THR A 124 -2.37 -6.60 -20.55
CA THR A 124 -3.60 -5.88 -20.90
C THR A 124 -4.50 -5.77 -19.69
N VAL A 125 -4.73 -6.86 -18.96
CA VAL A 125 -5.51 -6.86 -17.70
C VAL A 125 -4.90 -5.89 -16.68
N SER A 126 -3.59 -5.99 -16.44
CA SER A 126 -2.90 -5.13 -15.47
C SER A 126 -2.99 -3.64 -15.82
N ARG A 127 -2.97 -3.28 -17.12
CA ARG A 127 -3.17 -1.89 -17.56
C ARG A 127 -4.59 -1.41 -17.32
N VAL A 128 -5.59 -2.23 -17.62
CA VAL A 128 -6.99 -1.89 -17.36
C VAL A 128 -7.21 -1.72 -15.86
N TRP A 129 -6.79 -2.67 -15.03
CA TRP A 129 -6.94 -2.55 -13.58
C TRP A 129 -6.27 -1.29 -13.02
N ARG A 130 -5.06 -0.95 -13.50
CA ARG A 130 -4.36 0.27 -13.07
C ARG A 130 -5.11 1.53 -13.50
N GLN A 131 -5.65 1.56 -14.71
CA GLN A 131 -6.42 2.70 -15.23
C GLN A 131 -7.69 2.96 -14.42
N PHE A 132 -8.39 1.90 -14.00
CA PHE A 132 -9.63 1.97 -13.23
C PHE A 132 -9.42 1.82 -11.72
N GLY A 133 -8.19 1.85 -11.23
CA GLY A 133 -7.87 1.73 -9.80
C GLY A 133 -8.26 0.41 -9.16
N LEU A 134 -8.52 -0.65 -9.96
CA LEU A 134 -8.94 -1.96 -9.46
C LEU A 134 -7.79 -2.75 -8.87
N GLN A 135 -8.00 -3.27 -7.67
CA GLN A 135 -7.04 -4.09 -6.92
C GLN A 135 -7.73 -5.34 -6.34
N PRO A 136 -8.15 -6.32 -7.17
CA PRO A 136 -8.93 -7.48 -6.72
C PRO A 136 -8.26 -8.31 -5.63
N HIS A 137 -6.93 -8.28 -5.55
CA HIS A 137 -6.13 -8.97 -4.53
C HIS A 137 -6.09 -8.25 -3.18
N ARG A 138 -6.66 -7.05 -3.07
CA ARG A 138 -6.72 -6.28 -1.83
C ARG A 138 -8.15 -6.21 -1.34
N SER A 139 -8.34 -6.68 -0.13
CA SER A 139 -9.57 -6.48 0.62
C SER A 139 -9.34 -5.36 1.64
N ARG A 140 -10.27 -4.45 1.76
CA ARG A 140 -10.33 -3.48 2.85
C ARG A 140 -11.61 -3.71 3.59
N SER A 141 -11.49 -3.95 4.89
CA SER A 141 -12.66 -3.96 5.77
C SER A 141 -13.12 -2.52 5.97
N TYR A 142 -14.40 -2.29 5.85
CA TYR A 142 -15.05 -1.08 6.35
C TYR A 142 -16.05 -1.51 7.42
N MET A 143 -16.30 -0.64 8.37
CA MET A 143 -17.33 -0.85 9.37
C MET A 143 -18.32 0.30 9.24
N ALA A 144 -19.59 -0.04 9.06
CA ALA A 144 -20.69 0.89 9.19
C ALA A 144 -21.21 0.79 10.62
N SER A 145 -21.43 1.91 11.28
CA SER A 145 -22.04 1.93 12.60
C SER A 145 -23.54 1.96 12.43
N ASP A 146 -24.22 0.99 13.03
CA ASP A 146 -25.68 0.96 13.14
C ASP A 146 -26.16 1.63 14.45
N ASP A 147 -25.29 2.39 15.12
CA ASP A 147 -25.64 3.10 16.36
C ASP A 147 -26.61 4.25 16.05
N PRO A 148 -27.86 4.23 16.55
CA PRO A 148 -28.84 5.27 16.28
C PRO A 148 -28.43 6.65 16.84
N GLU A 149 -27.56 6.68 17.85
CA GLU A 149 -27.04 7.91 18.48
C GLU A 149 -25.63 8.26 17.95
N PHE A 150 -25.26 7.75 16.75
CA PHE A 150 -23.91 7.93 16.20
C PHE A 150 -23.49 9.40 16.12
N GLU A 151 -24.35 10.26 15.58
CA GLU A 151 -24.01 11.68 15.38
C GLU A 151 -23.85 12.43 16.70
N GLU A 152 -24.69 12.15 17.69
CA GLU A 152 -24.62 12.75 19.01
C GLU A 152 -23.32 12.35 19.73
N LYS A 153 -23.05 11.06 19.82
CA LYS A 153 -21.85 10.52 20.46
C LYS A 153 -20.57 10.98 19.74
N ALA A 154 -20.54 10.95 18.42
CA ALA A 154 -19.40 11.39 17.66
C ALA A 154 -19.13 12.89 17.84
N THR A 155 -20.20 13.71 17.87
CA THR A 155 -20.09 15.16 18.07
C THR A 155 -19.58 15.49 19.47
N ASP A 156 -20.06 14.81 20.51
CA ASP A 156 -19.59 14.97 21.90
C ASP A 156 -18.08 14.68 22.00
N ILE A 157 -17.62 13.57 21.42
CA ILE A 157 -16.21 13.18 21.45
C ILE A 157 -15.34 14.13 20.64
N ILE A 158 -15.77 14.53 19.44
CA ILE A 158 -15.05 15.50 18.61
C ILE A 158 -14.98 16.84 19.36
N GLY A 159 -16.03 17.23 20.04
CA GLY A 159 -16.06 18.42 20.91
C GLY A 159 -14.98 18.38 21.98
N LEU A 160 -14.80 17.23 22.65
CA LEU A 160 -13.74 17.05 23.66
C LEU A 160 -12.33 17.16 23.08
N TYR A 161 -12.11 16.76 21.84
CA TYR A 161 -10.81 16.91 21.16
C TYR A 161 -10.54 18.35 20.72
N LEU A 162 -11.53 19.04 20.17
CA LEU A 162 -11.36 20.37 19.60
C LEU A 162 -11.43 21.49 20.66
N LYS A 163 -12.30 21.33 21.66
CA LYS A 163 -12.52 22.31 22.74
C LYS A 163 -12.71 21.57 24.07
N PRO A 164 -11.63 21.00 24.64
CA PRO A 164 -11.74 20.36 25.94
C PRO A 164 -12.22 21.37 27.00
N PRO A 165 -13.05 20.96 27.97
CA PRO A 165 -13.52 21.84 29.01
C PRO A 165 -12.33 22.45 29.78
N ALA A 166 -12.43 23.73 30.14
CA ALA A 166 -11.40 24.42 30.88
C ALA A 166 -11.14 23.70 32.23
N HIS A 167 -9.87 23.53 32.57
CA HIS A 167 -9.44 22.83 33.79
C HIS A 167 -9.84 21.36 33.93
N ALA A 168 -10.32 20.71 32.86
CA ALA A 168 -10.57 19.28 32.82
C ALA A 168 -9.37 18.50 32.28
N ALA A 169 -9.29 17.21 32.63
CA ALA A 169 -8.42 16.24 31.96
C ALA A 169 -9.27 15.38 31.02
N VAL A 170 -8.80 15.15 29.81
CA VAL A 170 -9.47 14.28 28.84
C VAL A 170 -8.54 13.12 28.49
N PHE A 171 -9.02 11.91 28.74
CA PHE A 171 -8.29 10.67 28.50
C PHE A 171 -9.03 9.81 27.48
N CYS A 172 -8.29 9.26 26.52
CA CYS A 172 -8.73 8.16 25.67
C CYS A 172 -8.30 6.86 26.34
N VAL A 173 -9.24 6.01 26.67
CA VAL A 173 -9.01 4.78 27.44
C VAL A 173 -9.45 3.57 26.65
N ASP A 174 -8.61 2.54 26.67
CA ASP A 174 -8.90 1.25 26.06
C ASP A 174 -7.96 0.17 26.61
N GLU A 175 -8.19 -1.11 26.24
CA GLU A 175 -7.29 -2.21 26.57
C GLU A 175 -6.81 -2.97 25.34
N LYS A 176 -5.50 -3.15 25.26
CA LYS A 176 -4.89 -4.10 24.34
C LYS A 176 -4.81 -5.47 25.00
N SER A 177 -5.77 -6.31 24.69
CA SER A 177 -5.90 -7.64 25.29
C SER A 177 -4.98 -8.67 24.61
N ALA A 178 -4.74 -9.80 25.30
CA ALA A 178 -4.07 -11.00 24.80
C ALA A 178 -2.69 -10.75 24.17
N ILE A 179 -1.89 -9.82 24.68
CA ILE A 179 -0.51 -9.61 24.23
C ILE A 179 0.30 -10.85 24.63
N GLN A 180 0.89 -11.54 23.66
CA GLN A 180 1.61 -12.79 23.88
C GLN A 180 3.07 -12.54 24.27
N ALA A 181 3.54 -13.20 25.33
CA ALA A 181 4.95 -13.26 25.69
C ALA A 181 5.62 -14.34 24.84
N LEU A 182 6.17 -13.96 23.70
CA LEU A 182 6.83 -14.84 22.76
C LEU A 182 8.33 -14.83 23.00
N ASP A 183 8.89 -16.01 23.28
CA ASP A 183 10.32 -16.24 23.38
C ASP A 183 10.80 -16.98 22.13
N ARG A 184 11.83 -16.48 21.47
CA ARG A 184 12.36 -17.10 20.27
C ARG A 184 13.30 -18.23 20.63
N LEU A 185 13.11 -19.40 20.02
CA LEU A 185 13.99 -20.56 20.24
C LEU A 185 15.35 -20.36 19.57
N ASP A 186 15.35 -19.74 18.40
CA ASP A 186 16.56 -19.42 17.66
C ASP A 186 17.09 -18.03 18.01
N PRO A 187 18.43 -17.84 18.02
CA PRO A 187 19.02 -16.51 18.17
C PRO A 187 18.56 -15.57 17.06
N VAL A 188 18.29 -14.33 17.42
CA VAL A 188 18.02 -13.27 16.44
C VAL A 188 19.31 -12.98 15.66
N LEU A 189 19.28 -13.11 14.35
CA LEU A 189 20.39 -12.72 13.49
C LEU A 189 20.37 -11.20 13.30
N PRO A 190 21.43 -10.49 13.73
CA PRO A 190 21.41 -9.04 13.77
C PRO A 190 21.41 -8.41 12.37
N LEU A 191 20.94 -7.19 12.31
CA LEU A 191 21.01 -6.31 11.15
C LEU A 191 22.48 -6.14 10.73
N SER A 192 22.76 -6.25 9.42
CA SER A 192 24.07 -5.94 8.84
C SER A 192 23.91 -5.27 7.46
N PRO A 193 24.94 -4.60 6.91
CA PRO A 193 24.86 -3.97 5.60
C PRO A 193 24.33 -4.94 4.53
N GLY A 194 23.25 -4.57 3.84
CA GLY A 194 22.58 -5.38 2.82
C GLY A 194 21.74 -6.56 3.34
N ARG A 195 21.64 -6.74 4.65
CA ARG A 195 20.85 -7.82 5.28
C ARG A 195 19.95 -7.27 6.36
N ALA A 196 18.64 -7.50 6.22
CA ALA A 196 17.67 -7.23 7.29
C ALA A 196 17.89 -8.17 8.48
N GLU A 197 17.51 -7.72 9.67
CA GLU A 197 17.40 -8.55 10.86
C GLU A 197 16.49 -9.76 10.56
N ARG A 198 16.88 -10.95 11.03
CA ARG A 198 16.11 -12.17 10.83
C ARG A 198 15.80 -12.82 12.16
N HIS A 199 14.55 -13.23 12.30
CA HIS A 199 14.05 -13.98 13.45
C HIS A 199 13.75 -15.41 13.03
N GLY A 200 14.03 -16.38 13.91
CA GLY A 200 13.52 -17.72 13.79
C GLY A 200 11.99 -17.73 13.82
N PHE A 201 11.36 -18.65 13.14
CA PHE A 201 9.90 -18.78 13.13
C PHE A 201 9.38 -19.59 14.34
N GLU A 202 10.22 -20.37 14.99
CA GLU A 202 9.87 -21.13 16.18
C GLU A 202 9.93 -20.24 17.42
N TYR A 203 8.94 -20.40 18.29
CA TYR A 203 8.84 -19.63 19.53
C TYR A 203 8.13 -20.43 20.62
N TYR A 204 8.49 -20.16 21.87
CA TYR A 204 7.78 -20.59 23.05
C TYR A 204 6.83 -19.51 23.54
N ARG A 205 5.63 -19.89 23.98
CA ARG A 205 4.62 -18.98 24.52
C ARG A 205 4.58 -19.10 26.03
N HIS A 206 5.02 -18.06 26.74
CA HIS A 206 5.00 -18.01 28.20
C HIS A 206 3.63 -17.58 28.77
N GLY A 207 2.68 -17.23 27.94
CA GLY A 207 1.36 -16.76 28.33
C GLY A 207 1.02 -15.40 27.72
N THR A 208 -0.05 -14.79 28.24
CA THR A 208 -0.56 -13.51 27.74
C THR A 208 -0.78 -12.52 28.89
N LEU A 209 -0.80 -11.24 28.55
CA LEU A 209 -1.29 -10.19 29.44
C LEU A 209 -2.11 -9.18 28.65
N SER A 210 -2.89 -8.37 29.37
CA SER A 210 -3.61 -7.21 28.85
C SER A 210 -2.94 -5.93 29.32
N LEU A 211 -2.91 -4.92 28.43
CA LEU A 211 -2.36 -3.60 28.70
C LEU A 211 -3.51 -2.58 28.65
N TYR A 212 -3.89 -2.02 29.77
CA TYR A 212 -4.74 -0.85 29.83
C TYR A 212 -3.92 0.40 29.53
N GLY A 213 -4.46 1.28 28.71
CA GLY A 213 -3.85 2.55 28.33
C GLY A 213 -4.84 3.71 28.46
N ALA A 214 -4.41 4.79 29.08
CA ALA A 214 -5.14 6.06 29.13
C ALA A 214 -4.24 7.16 28.56
N LEU A 215 -4.52 7.55 27.32
CA LEU A 215 -3.82 8.62 26.62
C LEU A 215 -4.43 9.96 27.02
N ASN A 216 -3.66 10.83 27.64
CA ASN A 216 -4.06 12.21 27.88
C ASN A 216 -4.01 12.99 26.57
N THR A 217 -5.16 13.50 26.12
CA THR A 217 -5.27 14.19 24.82
C THR A 217 -4.53 15.52 24.78
N GLN A 218 -4.29 16.15 25.92
CA GLN A 218 -3.65 17.46 26.03
C GLN A 218 -2.12 17.37 26.12
N THR A 219 -1.59 16.34 26.79
CA THR A 219 -0.13 16.17 26.97
C THR A 219 0.46 15.11 26.05
N GLY A 220 -0.37 14.17 25.58
CA GLY A 220 0.07 12.98 24.85
C GLY A 220 0.68 11.90 25.74
N GLU A 221 0.79 12.12 27.04
CA GLU A 221 1.28 11.13 28.01
C GLU A 221 0.29 9.98 28.17
N VAL A 222 0.82 8.82 28.48
CA VAL A 222 0.03 7.61 28.68
C VAL A 222 0.19 7.08 30.10
N LEU A 223 -0.90 7.04 30.83
CA LEU A 223 -1.01 6.24 32.04
C LEU A 223 -1.33 4.81 31.62
N ALA A 224 -0.64 3.82 32.19
CA ALA A 224 -0.87 2.45 31.81
C ALA A 224 -0.81 1.49 33.00
N LYS A 225 -1.44 0.31 32.81
CA LYS A 225 -1.44 -0.80 33.76
C LYS A 225 -1.48 -2.10 33.00
N THR A 226 -0.63 -3.05 33.38
CA THR A 226 -0.72 -4.43 32.91
C THR A 226 -1.59 -5.27 33.82
N SER A 227 -2.39 -6.17 33.27
CA SER A 227 -3.25 -7.09 33.99
C SER A 227 -3.29 -8.46 33.34
N ALA A 228 -3.51 -9.51 34.12
CA ALA A 228 -3.72 -10.85 33.60
C ALA A 228 -5.11 -11.05 32.96
N ARG A 229 -6.07 -10.22 33.34
CA ARG A 229 -7.46 -10.24 32.88
C ARG A 229 -7.91 -8.86 32.42
N HIS A 230 -9.02 -8.82 31.69
CA HIS A 230 -9.66 -7.57 31.22
C HIS A 230 -11.17 -7.62 31.53
N THR A 231 -11.47 -7.72 32.81
CA THR A 231 -12.86 -7.71 33.32
C THR A 231 -13.24 -6.29 33.84
N SER A 232 -14.51 -6.12 34.19
CA SER A 232 -14.99 -4.86 34.78
C SER A 232 -14.26 -4.48 36.05
N ALA A 233 -13.76 -5.45 36.82
CA ALA A 233 -13.03 -5.17 38.05
C ALA A 233 -11.67 -4.51 37.74
N GLU A 234 -10.93 -5.04 36.78
CA GLU A 234 -9.65 -4.47 36.33
C GLU A 234 -9.86 -3.10 35.67
N PHE A 235 -10.99 -2.91 34.96
CA PHE A 235 -11.34 -1.62 34.38
C PHE A 235 -11.63 -0.57 35.45
N VAL A 236 -12.44 -0.90 36.46
CA VAL A 236 -12.71 0.00 37.62
C VAL A 236 -11.42 0.37 38.34
N ASP A 237 -10.55 -0.62 38.60
CA ASP A 237 -9.27 -0.38 39.24
C ASP A 237 -8.31 0.48 38.37
N PHE A 238 -8.46 0.42 37.05
CA PHE A 238 -7.74 1.31 36.15
C PHE A 238 -8.34 2.74 36.15
N LEU A 239 -9.67 2.88 36.18
CA LEU A 239 -10.33 4.17 36.34
C LEU A 239 -9.93 4.84 37.67
N ALA A 240 -9.85 4.08 38.77
CA ALA A 240 -9.36 4.59 40.07
C ALA A 240 -7.95 5.16 39.94
N LYS A 241 -7.06 4.44 39.23
CA LYS A 241 -5.70 4.93 38.96
C LYS A 241 -5.68 6.22 38.14
N ILE A 242 -6.62 6.41 37.21
CA ILE A 242 -6.75 7.67 36.45
C ILE A 242 -7.17 8.79 37.40
N VAL A 243 -8.16 8.55 38.27
CA VAL A 243 -8.63 9.53 39.26
C VAL A 243 -7.50 9.93 40.19
N ASP A 244 -6.77 8.97 40.77
CA ASP A 244 -5.65 9.19 41.67
C ASP A 244 -4.48 9.97 41.04
N SER A 245 -4.35 9.91 39.71
CA SER A 245 -3.32 10.64 38.97
C SER A 245 -3.64 12.11 38.76
N GLN A 246 -4.86 12.55 39.10
CA GLN A 246 -5.31 13.93 38.91
C GLN A 246 -5.39 14.69 40.21
N LEU A 247 -5.34 16.01 40.11
CA LEU A 247 -5.52 16.88 41.30
C LEU A 247 -6.96 16.74 41.80
N PRO A 248 -7.15 16.77 43.14
CA PRO A 248 -8.46 16.73 43.77
C PRO A 248 -9.41 17.79 43.17
N GLY A 249 -10.64 17.39 42.86
CA GLY A 249 -11.65 18.28 42.30
C GLY A 249 -11.54 18.59 40.80
N ARG A 250 -10.49 18.12 40.12
CA ARG A 250 -10.37 18.26 38.65
C ARG A 250 -11.39 17.39 37.96
N LYS A 251 -12.12 17.96 37.01
CA LYS A 251 -13.04 17.17 36.17
C LYS A 251 -12.24 16.27 35.22
N ILE A 252 -12.68 15.03 35.09
CA ILE A 252 -12.05 14.01 34.29
C ILE A 252 -13.04 13.48 33.26
N HIS A 253 -12.72 13.60 32.00
CA HIS A 253 -13.48 13.03 30.89
C HIS A 253 -12.73 11.84 30.34
N VAL A 254 -13.38 10.69 30.31
CA VAL A 254 -12.83 9.44 29.76
C VAL A 254 -13.60 9.10 28.49
N ILE A 255 -12.91 8.99 27.38
CA ILE A 255 -13.44 8.48 26.13
C ILE A 255 -13.09 6.99 26.09
N ALA A 256 -14.11 6.12 26.04
CA ALA A 256 -13.94 4.67 26.03
C ALA A 256 -14.82 4.02 24.96
N ASP A 257 -14.51 2.79 24.60
CA ASP A 257 -15.34 2.02 23.70
C ASP A 257 -16.67 1.57 24.36
N ASN A 258 -17.58 1.08 23.52
CA ASN A 258 -18.92 0.69 23.94
C ASN A 258 -18.98 -0.78 24.42
N LEU A 259 -17.89 -1.32 24.98
CA LEU A 259 -17.83 -2.70 25.47
C LEU A 259 -18.78 -2.91 26.69
N SER A 260 -19.46 -4.05 26.73
CA SER A 260 -20.35 -4.41 27.85
C SER A 260 -19.64 -4.44 29.21
N ALA A 261 -18.36 -4.79 29.25
CA ALA A 261 -17.54 -4.78 30.45
C ALA A 261 -17.39 -3.37 31.06
N HIS A 262 -17.52 -2.31 30.28
CA HIS A 262 -17.44 -0.90 30.70
C HIS A 262 -18.77 -0.34 31.18
N LYS A 263 -19.87 -1.13 31.09
CA LYS A 263 -21.23 -0.71 31.47
C LYS A 263 -21.86 -1.59 32.54
N THR A 264 -21.03 -2.20 33.36
CA THR A 264 -21.52 -3.07 34.44
C THR A 264 -21.93 -2.26 35.69
N LYS A 265 -22.70 -2.88 36.56
CA LYS A 265 -23.08 -2.30 37.83
C LYS A 265 -21.90 -1.74 38.64
N LYS A 266 -20.75 -2.48 38.64
CA LYS A 266 -19.54 -2.03 39.34
C LYS A 266 -18.98 -0.72 38.79
N VAL A 267 -19.06 -0.53 37.48
CA VAL A 267 -18.62 0.72 36.85
C VAL A 267 -19.54 1.87 37.23
N PHE A 268 -20.86 1.65 37.21
CA PHE A 268 -21.82 2.67 37.63
C PHE A 268 -21.69 3.06 39.11
N GLU A 269 -21.52 2.10 40.02
CA GLU A 269 -21.25 2.34 41.44
C GLU A 269 -19.96 3.15 41.64
N PHE A 270 -18.92 2.86 40.85
CA PHE A 270 -17.68 3.63 40.89
C PHE A 270 -17.88 5.07 40.40
N LEU A 271 -18.64 5.29 39.33
CA LEU A 271 -18.95 6.62 38.80
C LEU A 271 -19.80 7.45 39.80
N GLU A 272 -20.78 6.84 40.46
CA GLU A 272 -21.54 7.50 41.51
C GLU A 272 -20.66 7.97 42.68
N ALA A 273 -19.66 7.15 43.05
CA ALA A 273 -18.67 7.51 44.08
C ALA A 273 -17.64 8.56 43.63
N ASN A 274 -17.52 8.79 42.31
CA ASN A 274 -16.54 9.72 41.74
C ASN A 274 -17.20 10.72 40.77
N PRO A 275 -18.01 11.66 41.22
CA PRO A 275 -18.81 12.55 40.36
C PRO A 275 -17.97 13.50 39.49
N ALA A 276 -16.71 13.64 39.76
CA ALA A 276 -15.77 14.39 38.92
C ALA A 276 -15.36 13.64 37.64
N LEU A 277 -15.61 12.32 37.60
CA LEU A 277 -15.31 11.46 36.45
C LEU A 277 -16.55 11.25 35.60
N ARG A 278 -16.43 11.48 34.28
CA ARG A 278 -17.47 11.20 33.31
C ARG A 278 -16.93 10.34 32.18
N ILE A 279 -17.64 9.27 31.82
CA ILE A 279 -17.31 8.43 30.67
C ILE A 279 -18.14 8.84 29.47
N HIS A 280 -17.49 8.98 28.31
CA HIS A 280 -18.08 9.24 26.99
C HIS A 280 -17.84 8.02 26.13
N TYR A 281 -18.89 7.32 25.78
CA TYR A 281 -18.79 6.11 24.97
C TYR A 281 -18.76 6.46 23.49
N ILE A 282 -17.77 5.91 22.76
CA ILE A 282 -17.76 6.03 21.29
C ILE A 282 -18.94 5.26 20.69
N PRO A 283 -19.44 5.65 19.50
CA PRO A 283 -20.43 4.86 18.78
C PRO A 283 -19.92 3.45 18.49
N THR A 284 -20.83 2.49 18.43
CA THR A 284 -20.49 1.10 18.09
C THR A 284 -19.73 1.04 16.75
N TYR A 285 -18.70 0.22 16.68
CA TYR A 285 -17.80 0.09 15.51
C TYR A 285 -17.06 1.37 15.10
N SER A 286 -16.78 2.27 16.04
CA SER A 286 -16.09 3.54 15.76
C SER A 286 -14.79 3.73 16.55
N SER A 287 -14.00 2.65 16.70
CA SER A 287 -12.71 2.69 17.42
C SER A 287 -11.74 3.77 16.89
N TRP A 288 -11.87 4.17 15.62
CA TRP A 288 -11.10 5.26 15.04
C TRP A 288 -11.31 6.63 15.73
N LEU A 289 -12.40 6.79 16.48
CA LEU A 289 -12.63 7.96 17.34
C LEU A 289 -11.83 7.89 18.64
N ASN A 290 -11.29 6.74 19.03
CA ASN A 290 -10.50 6.59 20.25
C ASN A 290 -8.99 6.74 19.92
N GLN A 291 -8.39 7.89 20.27
CA GLN A 291 -6.99 8.16 19.91
C GLN A 291 -5.98 7.20 20.56
N VAL A 292 -6.32 6.51 21.65
CA VAL A 292 -5.41 5.53 22.27
C VAL A 292 -5.10 4.37 21.33
N GLU A 293 -5.95 4.06 20.37
CA GLU A 293 -5.70 3.04 19.36
C GLU A 293 -4.49 3.38 18.46
N ILE A 294 -4.29 4.67 18.18
CA ILE A 294 -3.10 5.15 17.46
C ILE A 294 -1.85 4.85 18.29
N TRP A 295 -1.93 5.08 19.59
CA TRP A 295 -0.83 4.78 20.50
C TRP A 295 -0.60 3.27 20.66
N PHE A 296 -1.66 2.45 20.72
CA PHE A 296 -1.52 0.99 20.70
C PHE A 296 -0.87 0.46 19.43
N SER A 297 -1.15 1.08 18.30
CA SER A 297 -0.46 0.76 17.05
C SER A 297 1.03 1.10 17.10
N LYS A 298 1.39 2.18 17.81
CA LYS A 298 2.78 2.57 18.02
C LYS A 298 3.51 1.54 18.91
N ILE A 299 2.97 1.18 20.08
CA ILE A 299 3.63 0.21 20.99
C ILE A 299 3.68 -1.19 20.37
N GLN A 300 2.66 -1.55 19.57
CA GLN A 300 2.68 -2.79 18.79
C GLN A 300 3.91 -2.86 17.88
N ARG A 301 4.17 -1.80 17.12
CA ARG A 301 5.29 -1.72 16.20
C ARG A 301 6.63 -1.64 16.90
N ASP A 302 6.72 -0.79 17.92
CA ASP A 302 7.99 -0.41 18.53
C ASP A 302 8.50 -1.42 19.56
N VAL A 303 7.60 -2.21 20.19
CA VAL A 303 7.94 -3.15 21.26
C VAL A 303 7.49 -4.57 20.98
N ILE A 304 6.20 -4.74 20.62
CA ILE A 304 5.59 -6.07 20.65
C ILE A 304 5.99 -6.90 19.43
N SER A 305 5.92 -6.31 18.22
CA SER A 305 6.09 -7.06 16.95
C SER A 305 7.45 -7.73 16.79
N ARG A 306 8.50 -7.12 17.36
CA ARG A 306 9.89 -7.62 17.29
C ARG A 306 10.45 -8.02 18.65
N GLY A 307 9.65 -7.87 19.70
CA GLY A 307 10.08 -8.18 21.06
C GLY A 307 10.26 -9.69 21.26
N VAL A 308 11.27 -10.03 22.06
CA VAL A 308 11.49 -11.37 22.62
C VAL A 308 11.22 -11.27 24.11
N PHE A 309 10.37 -12.16 24.64
CA PHE A 309 9.86 -12.06 26.01
C PHE A 309 9.97 -13.42 26.70
N THR A 310 10.92 -13.53 27.62
CA THR A 310 11.24 -14.77 28.34
C THR A 310 10.22 -15.14 29.43
N SER A 311 9.28 -14.27 29.72
CA SER A 311 8.14 -14.47 30.63
C SER A 311 7.10 -13.39 30.47
N VAL A 312 5.89 -13.61 31.00
CA VAL A 312 4.85 -12.57 31.12
C VAL A 312 5.33 -11.38 31.95
N LYS A 313 6.13 -11.61 32.99
CA LYS A 313 6.73 -10.57 33.82
C LYS A 313 7.75 -9.72 33.02
N ASP A 314 8.56 -10.37 32.20
CA ASP A 314 9.51 -9.68 31.32
C ASP A 314 8.76 -8.82 30.27
N LEU A 315 7.70 -9.34 29.64
CA LEU A 315 6.83 -8.57 28.76
C LEU A 315 6.27 -7.35 29.47
N ALA A 316 5.67 -7.50 30.65
CA ALA A 316 5.13 -6.39 31.43
C ALA A 316 6.20 -5.34 31.75
N SER A 317 7.38 -5.77 32.18
CA SER A 317 8.51 -4.87 32.48
C SER A 317 8.98 -4.06 31.27
N LYS A 318 9.11 -4.71 30.11
CA LYS A 318 9.51 -4.05 28.85
C LYS A 318 8.48 -3.05 28.37
N LEU A 319 7.17 -3.41 28.42
CA LEU A 319 6.08 -2.49 28.09
C LEU A 319 6.10 -1.26 29.01
N MET A 320 6.13 -1.45 30.33
CA MET A 320 6.12 -0.33 31.27
C MET A 320 7.37 0.53 31.19
N ARG A 321 8.54 -0.04 30.89
CA ARG A 321 9.77 0.70 30.64
C ARG A 321 9.65 1.58 29.39
N TYR A 322 9.10 1.04 28.30
CA TYR A 322 8.86 1.78 27.08
C TYR A 322 7.92 2.97 27.33
N ILE A 323 6.82 2.75 28.06
CA ILE A 323 5.83 3.79 28.37
C ILE A 323 6.46 4.92 29.17
N ARG A 324 7.24 4.60 30.22
CA ARG A 324 7.98 5.61 30.98
C ARG A 324 8.94 6.43 30.11
N ASN A 325 9.61 5.80 29.15
CA ASN A 325 10.49 6.52 28.25
C ASN A 325 9.71 7.36 27.21
N TYR A 326 8.61 6.83 26.69
CA TYR A 326 7.70 7.54 25.78
C TYR A 326 7.19 8.84 26.42
N ASN A 327 6.74 8.76 27.67
CA ASN A 327 6.17 9.92 28.40
C ASN A 327 7.18 11.07 28.60
N LYS A 328 8.49 10.82 28.57
CA LYS A 328 9.50 11.89 28.67
C LYS A 328 9.48 12.87 27.49
N THR A 329 9.00 12.44 26.35
CA THR A 329 8.95 13.20 25.10
C THR A 329 7.57 13.17 24.46
N ALA A 330 6.55 12.83 25.23
CA ALA A 330 5.18 12.74 24.75
C ALA A 330 4.70 14.09 24.20
N THR A 331 3.94 14.03 23.16
CA THR A 331 3.29 15.19 22.53
C THR A 331 1.85 14.83 22.17
N PRO A 332 0.92 15.78 22.24
CA PRO A 332 -0.47 15.53 21.87
C PRO A 332 -0.61 14.97 20.46
N ILE A 333 -1.47 13.97 20.31
CA ILE A 333 -1.82 13.46 18.99
C ILE A 333 -2.74 14.47 18.34
N ARG A 334 -2.28 15.11 17.25
CA ARG A 334 -3.12 16.00 16.47
C ARG A 334 -4.14 15.17 15.67
N TRP A 335 -5.40 15.36 15.99
CA TRP A 335 -6.47 14.73 15.25
C TRP A 335 -6.69 15.50 13.94
N ILE A 336 -6.28 14.89 12.83
CA ILE A 336 -6.43 15.48 11.49
C ILE A 336 -7.33 14.53 10.68
N TYR A 337 -8.60 14.84 10.58
CA TYR A 337 -9.52 14.15 9.68
C TYR A 337 -9.44 14.82 8.30
N LYS A 338 -8.67 14.22 7.39
CA LYS A 338 -8.45 14.78 6.02
C LYS A 338 -9.31 14.13 4.95
N ASN A 339 -9.97 13.02 5.23
CA ASN A 339 -10.58 12.21 4.18
C ASN A 339 -12.08 12.02 4.45
N VAL A 340 -12.88 12.91 3.87
CA VAL A 340 -14.35 12.86 3.92
C VAL A 340 -14.88 11.62 3.19
N ASP A 341 -14.11 11.10 2.20
CA ASP A 341 -14.45 9.95 1.37
C ASP A 341 -14.31 8.58 2.08
N HIS A 342 -13.84 8.55 3.33
CA HIS A 342 -13.84 7.33 4.15
C HIS A 342 -15.22 6.99 4.75
N ARG A 343 -16.19 7.88 4.65
CA ARG A 343 -17.60 7.53 4.88
C ARG A 343 -18.11 6.77 3.66
N ILE A 344 -18.09 5.47 3.72
CA ILE A 344 -18.84 4.64 2.78
C ILE A 344 -20.28 4.62 3.30
N ASP A 345 -21.16 5.26 2.56
CA ASP A 345 -22.60 5.06 2.73
C ASP A 345 -22.97 3.71 2.08
N PRO A 346 -23.35 2.68 2.86
CA PRO A 346 -23.72 1.39 2.29
C PRO A 346 -24.94 1.47 1.37
N ALA A 347 -25.76 2.52 1.48
CA ALA A 347 -26.91 2.76 0.62
C ALA A 347 -26.56 3.43 -0.71
N ALA A 348 -25.32 3.89 -0.87
CA ALA A 348 -24.84 4.56 -2.09
C ALA A 348 -24.09 3.62 -3.07
N ILE A 349 -24.09 2.29 -2.83
CA ILE A 349 -23.43 1.29 -3.68
C ILE A 349 -24.45 0.53 -4.52
#